data_5fc513a9d4d2ab56a7249b71ab56f2b8
#
_entry.id   5fc513a9d4d2ab56a7249b71ab56f2b8
#
_cell.length_a   1.000
_cell.length_b   1.000
_cell.length_c   1.000
_cell.angle_alpha   90.00
_cell.angle_beta   90.00
_cell.angle_gamma   90.00
#
_symmetry.space_group_name_H-M   'P 1'
#
loop_
_entity.id
_entity.type
_entity.pdbx_description
1 polymer ?
#
loop_
_entity_poly.entity_id
_entity_poly.type
_entity_poly.pdbx_seq_one_letter_code
_entity_poly.pdbx_strand_id
1 'polypeptide(L)'
;MKTIKLNIPELPYAAEEALNRLRVNVKFSGKEIRTILIISSVPNEGKSHVTVYLWKMLAEAGFKTVLVDCDLRKSVLKKEMRFECAEEYQGLDYYLSGLAEYDDVVHHTNIENGDIVPISNLLQNPSTLLEDARFGELFQALEGNYDYVIVDSPPLVSVSDGILIAQHCDGAILIVRSGETPRSLIRQSINQLQQTDCRLLGTVLNGVATGNRAYGRYYGYYSKYYSEYYGKKEDDR
;
A
#
# COMPACT_ATOMS: atom_id res chain seq x y z
N MET A 1 -5.60 -17.03 14.37
CA MET A 1 -4.65 -16.00 13.82
C MET A 1 -3.24 -16.26 14.35
N LYS A 2 -2.20 -16.27 13.50
CA LYS A 2 -0.79 -16.36 13.89
C LYS A 2 -0.19 -14.95 13.97
N THR A 3 0.99 -14.81 14.57
CA THR A 3 1.71 -13.53 14.59
C THR A 3 2.91 -13.60 13.66
N ILE A 4 2.99 -12.66 12.72
CA ILE A 4 4.12 -12.46 11.81
C ILE A 4 4.94 -11.27 12.32
N LYS A 5 6.18 -11.50 12.71
CA LYS A 5 7.08 -10.42 13.11
C LYS A 5 7.68 -9.77 11.87
N LEU A 6 7.62 -8.45 11.84
CA LEU A 6 8.07 -7.61 10.74
C LEU A 6 9.27 -6.77 11.18
N ASN A 7 10.24 -6.60 10.28
CA ASN A 7 11.39 -5.74 10.51
C ASN A 7 11.46 -4.69 9.39
N ILE A 8 10.55 -3.72 9.46
CA ILE A 8 10.42 -2.65 8.46
C ILE A 8 11.51 -1.60 8.73
N PRO A 9 12.38 -1.30 7.76
CA PRO A 9 13.42 -0.28 7.92
C PRO A 9 12.85 1.10 8.26
N GLU A 10 13.63 1.93 8.95
CA GLU A 10 13.28 3.32 9.14
C GLU A 10 13.42 4.12 7.84
N LEU A 11 12.56 5.12 7.68
CA LEU A 11 12.61 6.03 6.54
C LEU A 11 13.53 7.22 6.80
N PRO A 12 14.19 7.74 5.77
CA PRO A 12 14.75 9.08 5.86
C PRO A 12 13.65 10.12 6.17
N TYR A 13 13.94 11.08 7.02
CA TYR A 13 12.99 12.10 7.49
C TYR A 13 12.12 12.72 6.37
N ALA A 14 12.72 13.08 5.23
CA ALA A 14 11.97 13.66 4.11
C ALA A 14 10.92 12.72 3.50
N ALA A 15 11.20 11.42 3.46
CA ALA A 15 10.25 10.41 2.98
C ALA A 15 9.15 10.15 4.02
N GLU A 16 9.51 10.11 5.29
CA GLU A 16 8.58 9.97 6.40
C GLU A 16 7.57 11.12 6.42
N GLU A 17 8.01 12.37 6.31
CA GLU A 17 7.15 13.54 6.25
C GLU A 17 6.23 13.55 5.01
N ALA A 18 6.73 13.10 3.85
CA ALA A 18 5.91 12.99 2.66
C ALA A 18 4.79 11.95 2.83
N LEU A 19 5.10 10.82 3.45
CA LEU A 19 4.12 9.76 3.73
C LEU A 19 3.15 10.15 4.86
N ASN A 20 3.59 10.90 5.86
CA ASN A 20 2.69 11.48 6.86
C ASN A 20 1.66 12.41 6.23
N ARG A 21 2.05 13.23 5.25
CA ARG A 21 1.11 14.05 4.47
C ARG A 21 0.14 13.19 3.67
N LEU A 22 0.62 12.10 3.06
CA LEU A 22 -0.24 11.15 2.36
C LEU A 22 -1.27 10.55 3.31
N ARG A 23 -0.85 10.08 4.50
CA ARG A 23 -1.74 9.57 5.55
C ARG A 23 -2.81 10.58 5.94
N VAL A 24 -2.42 11.84 6.13
CA VAL A 24 -3.37 12.93 6.45
C VAL A 24 -4.37 13.14 5.31
N ASN A 25 -3.91 13.14 4.05
CA ASN A 25 -4.77 13.28 2.88
C ASN A 25 -5.76 12.11 2.77
N VAL A 26 -5.31 10.88 3.03
CA VAL A 26 -6.19 9.69 3.09
C VAL A 26 -7.29 9.89 4.12
N LYS A 27 -6.97 10.34 5.32
CA LYS A 27 -7.96 10.62 6.37
C LYS A 27 -9.02 11.66 5.95
N PHE A 28 -8.66 12.60 5.10
CA PHE A 28 -9.57 13.63 4.59
C PHE A 28 -10.26 13.28 3.26
N SER A 29 -10.03 12.08 2.71
CA SER A 29 -10.66 11.66 1.44
C SER A 29 -12.15 11.33 1.57
N GLY A 30 -12.66 11.16 2.78
CA GLY A 30 -14.06 10.84 3.09
C GLY A 30 -14.17 9.69 4.06
N LYS A 31 -15.23 9.65 4.85
CA LYS A 31 -15.47 8.57 5.84
C LYS A 31 -15.82 7.23 5.17
N GLU A 32 -16.31 7.31 3.95
CA GLU A 32 -16.66 6.17 3.10
C GLU A 32 -15.43 5.51 2.47
N ILE A 33 -14.27 6.19 2.45
CA ILE A 33 -13.04 5.67 1.86
C ILE A 33 -12.27 4.90 2.92
N ARG A 34 -12.43 3.58 2.92
CA ARG A 34 -11.83 2.67 3.88
C ARG A 34 -10.92 1.64 3.22
N THR A 35 -11.33 1.10 2.06
CA THR A 35 -10.57 0.15 1.27
C THR A 35 -9.81 0.89 0.18
N ILE A 36 -8.47 0.98 0.33
CA ILE A 36 -7.61 1.83 -0.49
C ILE A 36 -6.62 0.98 -1.28
N LEU A 37 -6.77 1.01 -2.59
CA LEU A 37 -5.88 0.37 -3.54
C LEU A 37 -4.63 1.20 -3.79
N ILE A 38 -3.47 0.63 -3.56
CA ILE A 38 -2.19 1.21 -3.99
C ILE A 38 -1.76 0.52 -5.27
N ILE A 39 -1.68 1.28 -6.35
CA ILE A 39 -1.47 0.74 -7.68
C ILE A 39 -0.44 1.57 -8.45
N SER A 40 0.14 1.00 -9.50
CA SER A 40 1.10 1.69 -10.37
C SER A 40 0.83 1.38 -11.83
N SER A 41 1.37 2.20 -12.75
CA SER A 41 1.24 1.96 -14.19
C SER A 41 2.11 0.78 -14.62
N VAL A 42 3.37 0.75 -14.16
CA VAL A 42 4.38 -0.25 -14.53
C VAL A 42 5.08 -0.82 -13.28
N PRO A 43 5.83 -1.93 -13.40
CA PRO A 43 6.63 -2.46 -12.30
C PRO A 43 7.70 -1.46 -11.81
N ASN A 44 8.13 -1.61 -10.56
CA ASN A 44 9.22 -0.87 -9.92
C ASN A 44 8.98 0.63 -9.70
N GLU A 45 7.74 1.10 -9.70
CA GLU A 45 7.40 2.48 -9.35
C GLU A 45 7.42 2.75 -7.82
N GLY A 46 7.64 1.71 -7.00
CA GLY A 46 7.70 1.80 -5.54
C GLY A 46 6.35 1.66 -4.85
N LYS A 47 5.35 1.09 -5.54
CA LYS A 47 4.01 0.79 -5.05
C LYS A 47 4.05 0.11 -3.68
N SER A 48 4.61 -1.09 -3.60
CA SER A 48 4.65 -1.90 -2.36
C SER A 48 5.38 -1.20 -1.21
N HIS A 49 6.41 -0.39 -1.52
CA HIS A 49 7.08 0.45 -0.53
C HIS A 49 6.11 1.49 0.07
N VAL A 50 5.40 2.25 -0.77
CA VAL A 50 4.39 3.23 -0.30
C VAL A 50 3.27 2.53 0.46
N THR A 51 2.82 1.36 0.01
CA THR A 51 1.78 0.55 0.65
C THR A 51 2.15 0.19 2.10
N VAL A 52 3.35 -0.37 2.31
CA VAL A 52 3.84 -0.80 3.62
C VAL A 52 3.90 0.38 4.61
N TYR A 53 4.47 1.49 4.19
CA TYR A 53 4.63 2.62 5.11
C TYR A 53 3.33 3.38 5.36
N LEU A 54 2.43 3.48 4.37
CA LEU A 54 1.10 4.07 4.59
C LEU A 54 0.30 3.23 5.60
N TRP A 55 0.28 1.90 5.43
CA TRP A 55 -0.35 0.98 6.36
C TRP A 55 0.23 1.12 7.77
N LYS A 56 1.56 1.08 7.91
CA LYS A 56 2.23 1.23 9.20
C LYS A 56 1.88 2.55 9.88
N MET A 57 1.93 3.67 9.16
CA MET A 57 1.62 4.99 9.70
C MET A 57 0.15 5.16 10.09
N LEU A 58 -0.78 4.49 9.42
CA LEU A 58 -2.19 4.46 9.83
C LEU A 58 -2.35 3.66 11.13
N ALA A 59 -1.71 2.49 11.24
CA ALA A 59 -1.72 1.67 12.44
C ALA A 59 -1.13 2.41 13.65
N GLU A 60 0.05 3.02 13.49
CA GLU A 60 0.71 3.82 14.53
C GLU A 60 -0.09 5.08 14.92
N ALA A 61 -0.96 5.57 14.04
CA ALA A 61 -1.90 6.64 14.35
C ALA A 61 -3.16 6.17 15.12
N GLY A 62 -3.24 4.87 15.48
CA GLY A 62 -4.30 4.28 16.28
C GLY A 62 -5.50 3.76 15.47
N PHE A 63 -5.41 3.70 14.14
CA PHE A 63 -6.44 3.08 13.32
C PHE A 63 -6.20 1.57 13.20
N LYS A 64 -7.25 0.78 13.38
CA LYS A 64 -7.18 -0.66 13.14
C LYS A 64 -7.07 -0.91 11.63
N THR A 65 -5.90 -1.31 11.17
CA THR A 65 -5.59 -1.43 9.74
C THR A 65 -5.16 -2.83 9.35
N VAL A 66 -5.52 -3.25 8.15
CA VAL A 66 -5.01 -4.48 7.55
C VAL A 66 -4.35 -4.18 6.21
N LEU A 67 -3.20 -4.79 5.97
CA LEU A 67 -2.52 -4.79 4.67
C LEU A 67 -2.85 -6.09 3.93
N VAL A 68 -3.42 -5.99 2.74
CA VAL A 68 -3.74 -7.14 1.88
C VAL A 68 -2.78 -7.17 0.70
N ASP A 69 -2.03 -8.25 0.59
CA ASP A 69 -1.16 -8.50 -0.56
C ASP A 69 -1.96 -9.16 -1.69
N CYS A 70 -2.30 -8.40 -2.72
CA CYS A 70 -3.00 -8.88 -3.90
C CYS A 70 -2.11 -9.01 -5.15
N ASP A 71 -0.78 -8.81 -5.05
CA ASP A 71 0.14 -9.10 -6.15
C ASP A 71 0.48 -10.60 -6.19
N LEU A 72 -0.54 -11.44 -6.44
CA LEU A 72 -0.46 -12.89 -6.46
C LEU A 72 0.55 -13.44 -7.47
N ARG A 73 1.01 -12.61 -8.42
CA ARG A 73 1.98 -13.03 -9.46
C ARG A 73 3.42 -12.75 -9.06
N LYS A 74 3.68 -11.64 -8.34
CA LYS A 74 5.04 -11.18 -8.07
C LYS A 74 5.14 -10.33 -6.80
N SER A 75 4.52 -10.80 -5.71
CA SER A 75 4.65 -10.12 -4.43
C SER A 75 6.10 -9.91 -4.02
N VAL A 76 6.36 -8.72 -3.49
CA VAL A 76 7.65 -8.36 -2.88
C VAL A 76 7.50 -8.01 -1.40
N LEU A 77 6.28 -8.02 -0.85
CA LEU A 77 5.99 -7.56 0.51
C LEU A 77 6.75 -8.35 1.58
N LYS A 78 6.83 -9.67 1.45
CA LYS A 78 7.63 -10.51 2.37
C LYS A 78 9.07 -10.03 2.50
N LYS A 79 9.68 -9.59 1.39
CA LYS A 79 11.04 -9.05 1.35
C LYS A 79 11.08 -7.61 1.89
N GLU A 80 10.16 -6.75 1.47
CA GLU A 80 10.10 -5.34 1.90
C GLU A 80 9.92 -5.21 3.42
N MET A 81 9.05 -6.04 3.98
CA MET A 81 8.73 -6.03 5.42
C MET A 81 9.65 -6.95 6.22
N ARG A 82 10.56 -7.69 5.58
CA ARG A 82 11.49 -8.64 6.21
C ARG A 82 10.79 -9.55 7.21
N PHE A 83 9.85 -10.37 6.71
CA PHE A 83 9.09 -11.30 7.55
C PHE A 83 10.02 -12.22 8.34
N GLU A 84 9.84 -12.26 9.66
CA GLU A 84 10.45 -13.22 10.57
C GLU A 84 9.34 -14.14 11.07
N CYS A 85 9.15 -15.29 10.41
CA CYS A 85 8.17 -16.30 10.81
C CYS A 85 8.88 -17.55 11.27
N ALA A 86 8.55 -18.01 12.47
CA ALA A 86 9.03 -19.29 13.00
C ALA A 86 8.29 -20.49 12.37
N GLU A 87 7.08 -20.28 11.85
CA GLU A 87 6.20 -21.30 11.31
C GLU A 87 5.70 -20.92 9.91
N GLU A 88 5.29 -21.91 9.12
CA GLU A 88 4.56 -21.68 7.88
C GLU A 88 3.22 -20.99 8.17
N TYR A 89 2.85 -20.03 7.32
CA TYR A 89 1.58 -19.32 7.37
C TYR A 89 0.78 -19.58 6.10
N GLN A 90 -0.53 -19.49 6.20
CA GLN A 90 -1.44 -19.50 5.05
C GLN A 90 -1.75 -18.05 4.66
N GLY A 91 -1.81 -17.77 3.36
CA GLY A 91 -2.04 -16.45 2.83
C GLY A 91 -3.31 -16.38 1.95
N LEU A 92 -3.46 -15.25 1.27
CA LEU A 92 -4.57 -14.98 0.37
C LEU A 92 -4.76 -16.08 -0.68
N ASP A 93 -3.67 -16.64 -1.20
CA ASP A 93 -3.66 -17.75 -2.15
C ASP A 93 -4.38 -19.00 -1.62
N TYR A 94 -4.22 -19.33 -0.35
CA TYR A 94 -4.94 -20.45 0.31
C TYR A 94 -6.42 -20.13 0.47
N TYR A 95 -6.76 -18.92 0.91
CA TYR A 95 -8.16 -18.50 1.08
C TYR A 95 -8.92 -18.55 -0.26
N LEU A 96 -8.37 -17.96 -1.29
CA LEU A 96 -8.98 -17.93 -2.62
C LEU A 96 -9.13 -19.33 -3.24
N SER A 97 -8.24 -20.25 -2.90
CA SER A 97 -8.31 -21.66 -3.34
C SER A 97 -9.28 -22.51 -2.51
N GLY A 98 -9.94 -21.94 -1.49
CA GLY A 98 -10.85 -22.69 -0.60
C GLY A 98 -10.15 -23.65 0.36
N LEU A 99 -8.84 -23.49 0.56
CA LEU A 99 -8.01 -24.33 1.42
C LEU A 99 -7.80 -23.74 2.84
N ALA A 100 -8.26 -22.51 3.07
CA ALA A 100 -8.17 -21.81 4.35
C ALA A 100 -9.39 -20.90 4.53
N GLU A 101 -9.72 -20.60 5.78
CA GLU A 101 -10.79 -19.67 6.16
C GLU A 101 -10.19 -18.31 6.55
N TYR A 102 -11.05 -17.30 6.77
CA TYR A 102 -10.67 -15.94 7.11
C TYR A 102 -9.63 -15.85 8.26
N ASP A 103 -9.88 -16.55 9.37
CA ASP A 103 -9.04 -16.54 10.57
C ASP A 103 -7.67 -17.21 10.37
N ASP A 104 -7.54 -18.03 9.32
CA ASP A 104 -6.29 -18.72 8.98
C ASP A 104 -5.33 -17.82 8.18
N VAL A 105 -5.87 -16.83 7.46
CA VAL A 105 -5.11 -16.01 6.51
C VAL A 105 -4.89 -14.57 6.98
N VAL A 106 -5.64 -14.12 7.98
CA VAL A 106 -5.38 -12.83 8.64
C VAL A 106 -4.40 -13.06 9.78
N HIS A 107 -3.29 -12.34 9.77
CA HIS A 107 -2.23 -12.49 10.75
C HIS A 107 -1.97 -11.20 11.51
N HIS A 108 -1.84 -11.31 12.81
CA HIS A 108 -1.35 -10.22 13.64
C HIS A 108 0.12 -9.92 13.34
N THR A 109 0.55 -8.70 13.60
CA THR A 109 1.95 -8.30 13.48
C THR A 109 2.47 -7.72 14.80
N ASN A 110 3.77 -7.39 14.82
CA ASN A 110 4.36 -6.62 15.91
C ASN A 110 4.09 -5.11 15.81
N ILE A 111 3.35 -4.66 14.79
CA ILE A 111 2.87 -3.29 14.68
C ILE A 111 1.49 -3.23 15.35
N GLU A 112 1.36 -2.47 16.42
CA GLU A 112 0.09 -2.28 17.11
C GLU A 112 -0.99 -1.76 16.15
N ASN A 113 -2.20 -2.32 16.21
CA ASN A 113 -3.32 -2.07 15.31
C ASN A 113 -3.07 -2.42 13.82
N GLY A 114 -1.97 -3.10 13.50
CA GLY A 114 -1.60 -3.45 12.14
C GLY A 114 -1.60 -4.96 11.90
N ASP A 115 -2.58 -5.46 11.14
CA ASP A 115 -2.66 -6.85 10.70
C ASP A 115 -2.31 -6.98 9.23
N ILE A 116 -2.10 -8.22 8.74
CA ILE A 116 -1.73 -8.50 7.35
C ILE A 116 -2.43 -9.76 6.82
N VAL A 117 -2.82 -9.71 5.55
CA VAL A 117 -3.18 -10.88 4.72
C VAL A 117 -2.07 -11.03 3.68
N PRO A 118 -1.05 -11.85 3.94
CA PRO A 118 0.08 -12.05 3.02
C PRO A 118 -0.25 -13.04 1.91
N ILE A 119 0.70 -13.26 1.01
CA ILE A 119 0.71 -14.37 0.05
C ILE A 119 1.73 -15.41 0.53
N SER A 120 1.33 -16.69 0.50
CA SER A 120 2.23 -17.82 0.80
C SER A 120 2.93 -18.31 -0.45
N ASN A 121 2.19 -18.47 -1.54
CA ASN A 121 2.69 -18.96 -2.82
C ASN A 121 2.24 -18.08 -3.97
N LEU A 122 3.14 -17.81 -4.91
CA LEU A 122 2.81 -17.08 -6.12
C LEU A 122 1.98 -17.94 -7.08
N LEU A 123 0.99 -17.33 -7.74
CA LEU A 123 0.08 -18.00 -8.67
C LEU A 123 0.38 -17.58 -10.11
N GLN A 124 0.28 -18.52 -11.05
CA GLN A 124 0.51 -18.21 -12.47
C GLN A 124 -0.68 -17.47 -13.10
N ASN A 125 -1.92 -17.87 -12.76
CA ASN A 125 -3.16 -17.32 -13.31
C ASN A 125 -4.17 -17.00 -12.19
N PRO A 126 -3.98 -15.93 -11.41
CA PRO A 126 -4.87 -15.59 -10.31
C PRO A 126 -6.20 -14.96 -10.73
N SER A 127 -6.35 -14.52 -11.98
CA SER A 127 -7.51 -13.73 -12.44
C SER A 127 -8.84 -14.44 -12.14
N THR A 128 -8.93 -15.75 -12.40
CA THR A 128 -10.15 -16.55 -12.11
C THR A 128 -10.50 -16.57 -10.62
N LEU A 129 -9.48 -16.61 -9.76
CA LEU A 129 -9.67 -16.57 -8.30
C LEU A 129 -10.08 -15.17 -7.82
N LEU A 130 -9.60 -14.11 -8.48
CA LEU A 130 -9.99 -12.73 -8.19
C LEU A 130 -11.42 -12.40 -8.67
N GLU A 131 -11.96 -13.17 -9.62
CA GLU A 131 -13.34 -13.08 -10.09
C GLU A 131 -14.31 -13.93 -9.24
N ASP A 132 -13.81 -14.80 -8.37
CA ASP A 132 -14.63 -15.63 -7.51
C ASP A 132 -15.29 -14.84 -6.38
N ALA A 133 -16.49 -15.24 -5.96
CA ALA A 133 -17.26 -14.59 -4.89
C ALA A 133 -16.48 -14.52 -3.57
N ARG A 134 -15.62 -15.51 -3.28
CA ARG A 134 -14.78 -15.53 -2.07
C ARG A 134 -13.89 -14.30 -1.95
N PHE A 135 -13.41 -13.73 -3.06
CA PHE A 135 -12.61 -12.51 -3.01
C PHE A 135 -13.42 -11.31 -2.48
N GLY A 136 -14.65 -11.15 -2.96
CA GLY A 136 -15.58 -10.14 -2.44
C GLY A 136 -15.96 -10.36 -0.98
N GLU A 137 -16.23 -11.62 -0.58
CA GLU A 137 -16.53 -12.00 0.80
C GLU A 137 -15.40 -11.64 1.77
N LEU A 138 -14.14 -11.83 1.36
CA LEU A 138 -12.97 -11.41 2.14
C LEU A 138 -12.99 -9.91 2.40
N PHE A 139 -13.19 -9.09 1.36
CA PHE A 139 -13.20 -7.63 1.52
C PHE A 139 -14.34 -7.15 2.41
N GLN A 140 -15.55 -7.71 2.29
CA GLN A 140 -16.68 -7.41 3.18
C GLN A 140 -16.35 -7.75 4.64
N ALA A 141 -15.71 -8.89 4.89
CA ALA A 141 -15.30 -9.28 6.23
C ALA A 141 -14.20 -8.34 6.80
N LEU A 142 -13.24 -7.95 5.97
CA LEU A 142 -12.17 -7.01 6.37
C LEU A 142 -12.75 -5.63 6.69
N GLU A 143 -13.64 -5.08 5.87
CA GLU A 143 -14.31 -3.80 6.11
C GLU A 143 -15.14 -3.79 7.39
N GLY A 144 -15.71 -4.94 7.77
CA GLY A 144 -16.42 -5.10 9.04
C GLY A 144 -15.51 -5.03 10.28
N ASN A 145 -14.22 -5.34 10.13
CA ASN A 145 -13.29 -5.51 11.23
C ASN A 145 -12.21 -4.43 11.35
N TYR A 146 -11.96 -3.64 10.29
CA TYR A 146 -10.87 -2.66 10.21
C TYR A 146 -11.37 -1.27 9.85
N ASP A 147 -10.66 -0.24 10.34
CA ASP A 147 -10.90 1.15 9.94
C ASP A 147 -10.37 1.41 8.53
N TYR A 148 -9.24 0.79 8.19
CA TYR A 148 -8.65 0.86 6.85
C TYR A 148 -8.18 -0.51 6.37
N VAL A 149 -8.45 -0.79 5.09
CA VAL A 149 -7.92 -1.93 4.33
C VAL A 149 -6.99 -1.37 3.26
N ILE A 150 -5.69 -1.60 3.39
CA ILE A 150 -4.69 -1.12 2.43
C ILE A 150 -4.30 -2.28 1.53
N VAL A 151 -4.48 -2.10 0.22
CA VAL A 151 -4.34 -3.17 -0.77
C VAL A 151 -3.14 -2.93 -1.67
N ASP A 152 -2.15 -3.84 -1.64
CA ASP A 152 -1.07 -3.87 -2.63
C ASP A 152 -1.51 -4.69 -3.84
N SER A 153 -1.23 -4.23 -5.07
CA SER A 153 -1.73 -4.85 -6.29
C SER A 153 -0.64 -4.97 -7.36
N PRO A 154 -0.82 -5.80 -8.40
CA PRO A 154 0.07 -5.76 -9.56
C PRO A 154 -0.11 -4.46 -10.35
N PRO A 155 0.87 -4.07 -11.21
CA PRO A 155 0.77 -2.88 -12.04
C PRO A 155 -0.27 -3.03 -13.16
N LEU A 156 -1.01 -1.93 -13.46
CA LEU A 156 -2.16 -1.92 -14.38
C LEU A 156 -1.84 -2.29 -15.82
N VAL A 157 -0.69 -1.85 -16.33
CA VAL A 157 -0.36 -2.08 -17.76
C VAL A 157 0.04 -3.53 -18.03
N SER A 158 0.45 -4.26 -17.00
CA SER A 158 0.99 -5.61 -17.15
C SER A 158 -0.07 -6.70 -17.18
N VAL A 159 -1.16 -6.55 -16.40
CA VAL A 159 -2.20 -7.57 -16.20
C VAL A 159 -3.54 -6.94 -15.83
N SER A 160 -4.64 -7.66 -16.08
CA SER A 160 -6.01 -7.24 -15.74
C SER A 160 -6.33 -7.29 -14.24
N ASP A 161 -5.53 -8.00 -13.47
CA ASP A 161 -5.77 -8.27 -12.05
C ASP A 161 -5.99 -6.98 -11.24
N GLY A 162 -5.22 -5.92 -11.54
CA GLY A 162 -5.37 -4.62 -10.87
C GLY A 162 -6.76 -4.01 -11.02
N ILE A 163 -7.44 -4.24 -12.15
CA ILE A 163 -8.81 -3.77 -12.38
C ILE A 163 -9.83 -4.62 -11.62
N LEU A 164 -9.63 -5.94 -11.58
CA LEU A 164 -10.49 -6.85 -10.79
C LEU A 164 -10.41 -6.49 -9.29
N ILE A 165 -9.22 -6.23 -8.78
CA ILE A 165 -9.00 -5.80 -7.40
C ILE A 165 -9.67 -4.44 -7.13
N ALA A 166 -9.57 -3.49 -8.07
CA ALA A 166 -10.14 -2.15 -7.95
C ALA A 166 -11.66 -2.17 -7.72
N GLN A 167 -12.38 -3.16 -8.25
CA GLN A 167 -13.84 -3.30 -8.07
C GLN A 167 -14.26 -3.54 -6.61
N HIS A 168 -13.31 -3.94 -5.75
CA HIS A 168 -13.52 -4.17 -4.32
C HIS A 168 -12.92 -3.07 -3.45
N CYS A 169 -12.53 -1.92 -4.03
CA CYS A 169 -11.88 -0.82 -3.31
C CYS A 169 -12.67 0.48 -3.47
N ASP A 170 -12.78 1.26 -2.39
CA ASP A 170 -13.45 2.58 -2.41
C ASP A 170 -12.64 3.61 -3.16
N GLY A 171 -11.32 3.53 -3.07
CA GLY A 171 -10.43 4.49 -3.70
C GLY A 171 -9.07 3.93 -4.06
N ALA A 172 -8.44 4.52 -5.07
CA ALA A 172 -7.11 4.15 -5.54
C ALA A 172 -6.13 5.32 -5.44
N ILE A 173 -4.89 5.01 -5.07
CA ILE A 173 -3.74 5.92 -5.14
C ILE A 173 -2.80 5.39 -6.20
N LEU A 174 -2.58 6.18 -7.26
CA LEU A 174 -1.68 5.81 -8.36
C LEU A 174 -0.25 6.26 -8.05
N ILE A 175 0.66 5.31 -7.93
CA ILE A 175 2.08 5.57 -7.73
C ILE A 175 2.74 5.76 -9.09
N VAL A 176 3.52 6.83 -9.23
CA VAL A 176 4.21 7.20 -10.46
C VAL A 176 5.69 7.47 -10.15
N ARG A 177 6.60 6.85 -10.89
CA ARG A 177 8.03 7.10 -10.73
C ARG A 177 8.47 8.34 -11.49
N SER A 178 9.09 9.28 -10.75
CA SER A 178 9.53 10.56 -11.31
C SER A 178 10.59 10.39 -12.39
N GLY A 179 10.33 10.98 -13.56
CA GLY A 179 11.27 10.98 -14.69
C GLY A 179 11.37 9.65 -15.46
N GLU A 180 10.68 8.59 -15.03
CA GLU A 180 10.77 7.25 -15.66
C GLU A 180 9.46 6.85 -16.35
N THR A 181 8.31 7.11 -15.74
CA THR A 181 7.02 6.67 -16.28
C THR A 181 6.52 7.58 -17.39
N PRO A 182 6.28 7.06 -18.60
CA PRO A 182 5.71 7.85 -19.70
C PRO A 182 4.31 8.37 -19.36
N ARG A 183 4.03 9.63 -19.69
CA ARG A 183 2.71 10.26 -19.46
C ARG A 183 1.55 9.52 -20.13
N SER A 184 1.80 8.86 -21.25
CA SER A 184 0.81 8.04 -21.95
C SER A 184 0.34 6.85 -21.10
N LEU A 185 1.27 6.15 -20.41
CA LEU A 185 0.96 5.03 -19.53
C LEU A 185 0.21 5.48 -18.26
N ILE A 186 0.59 6.63 -17.70
CA ILE A 186 -0.13 7.23 -16.57
C ILE A 186 -1.58 7.53 -16.98
N ARG A 187 -1.77 8.14 -18.14
CA ARG A 187 -3.10 8.46 -18.67
C ARG A 187 -3.93 7.21 -18.96
N GLN A 188 -3.30 6.17 -19.53
CA GLN A 188 -3.92 4.87 -19.73
C GLN A 188 -4.39 4.26 -18.41
N SER A 189 -3.54 4.26 -17.38
CA SER A 189 -3.86 3.73 -16.05
C SER A 189 -5.03 4.49 -15.40
N ILE A 190 -5.05 5.82 -15.51
CA ILE A 190 -6.16 6.64 -15.03
C ILE A 190 -7.45 6.28 -15.75
N ASN A 191 -7.43 6.16 -17.08
CA ASN A 191 -8.60 5.79 -17.86
C ASN A 191 -9.11 4.38 -17.51
N GLN A 192 -8.23 3.43 -17.21
CA GLN A 192 -8.62 2.10 -16.77
C GLN A 192 -9.30 2.14 -15.39
N LEU A 193 -8.75 2.88 -14.43
CA LEU A 193 -9.38 3.05 -13.11
C LEU A 193 -10.74 3.75 -13.20
N GLN A 194 -10.89 4.71 -14.09
CA GLN A 194 -12.17 5.41 -14.30
C GLN A 194 -13.29 4.53 -14.88
N GLN A 195 -12.95 3.31 -15.37
CA GLN A 195 -13.94 2.32 -15.82
C GLN A 195 -14.45 1.44 -14.66
N THR A 196 -13.92 1.62 -13.46
CA THR A 196 -14.36 0.97 -12.24
C THR A 196 -15.06 1.97 -11.33
N ASP A 197 -15.78 1.49 -10.33
CA ASP A 197 -16.38 2.34 -9.28
C ASP A 197 -15.35 2.84 -8.26
N CYS A 198 -14.10 2.37 -8.35
CA CYS A 198 -12.98 2.78 -7.50
C CYS A 198 -12.56 4.23 -7.78
N ARG A 199 -12.76 5.11 -6.81
CA ARG A 199 -12.45 6.53 -6.96
C ARG A 199 -10.94 6.78 -6.99
N LEU A 200 -10.41 7.41 -8.03
CA LEU A 200 -9.02 7.87 -8.01
C LEU A 200 -8.85 9.01 -6.99
N LEU A 201 -8.21 8.72 -5.86
CA LEU A 201 -7.95 9.68 -4.77
C LEU A 201 -6.84 10.66 -5.12
N GLY A 202 -5.88 10.22 -5.92
CA GLY A 202 -4.76 11.04 -6.37
C GLY A 202 -3.58 10.24 -6.85
N THR A 203 -2.48 10.95 -7.08
CA THR A 203 -1.20 10.36 -7.51
C THR A 203 -0.09 10.68 -6.53
N VAL A 204 0.81 9.72 -6.31
CA VAL A 204 2.05 9.90 -5.54
C VAL A 204 3.23 9.87 -6.50
N LEU A 205 3.97 10.96 -6.58
CA LEU A 205 5.21 11.02 -7.34
C LEU A 205 6.36 10.49 -6.48
N ASN A 206 6.82 9.28 -6.80
CA ASN A 206 7.89 8.60 -6.08
C ASN A 206 9.25 8.74 -6.79
N GLY A 207 10.35 8.54 -6.07
CA GLY A 207 11.71 8.59 -6.61
C GLY A 207 12.16 9.97 -7.07
N VAL A 208 11.64 11.03 -6.48
CA VAL A 208 12.03 12.40 -6.81
C VAL A 208 13.45 12.65 -6.29
N ALA A 209 14.39 12.92 -7.23
CA ALA A 209 15.77 13.27 -6.86
C ALA A 209 15.80 14.65 -6.16
N THR A 210 16.24 14.68 -4.92
CA THR A 210 16.33 15.91 -4.10
C THR A 210 17.35 16.94 -4.65
N GLY A 211 18.18 16.54 -5.63
CA GLY A 211 19.19 17.39 -6.28
C GLY A 211 18.74 18.13 -7.55
N ASN A 212 17.54 17.91 -8.07
CA ASN A 212 17.08 18.56 -9.30
C ASN A 212 16.57 19.98 -9.02
N ARG A 213 17.17 20.98 -9.67
CA ARG A 213 17.02 22.43 -9.39
C ARG A 213 15.59 22.99 -9.32
N ALA A 214 14.61 22.34 -9.90
CA ALA A 214 13.21 22.81 -9.87
C ALA A 214 12.44 22.28 -8.65
N TYR A 215 12.61 21.01 -8.28
CA TYR A 215 11.97 20.42 -7.10
C TYR A 215 12.80 20.59 -5.83
N GLY A 216 14.14 20.55 -5.93
CA GLY A 216 15.06 20.82 -4.81
C GLY A 216 14.90 22.22 -4.23
N ARG A 217 14.45 23.19 -5.04
CA ARG A 217 14.16 24.56 -4.54
C ARG A 217 12.87 24.59 -3.70
N TYR A 218 11.85 23.83 -4.08
CA TYR A 218 10.59 23.76 -3.34
C TYR A 218 10.74 22.94 -2.03
N TYR A 219 11.41 21.79 -2.10
CA TYR A 219 11.66 20.94 -0.92
C TYR A 219 12.84 21.45 -0.07
N GLY A 220 13.87 22.01 -0.67
CA GLY A 220 15.00 22.61 0.04
C GLY A 220 14.60 23.84 0.85
N TYR A 221 13.63 24.62 0.37
CA TYR A 221 13.09 25.75 1.13
C TYR A 221 12.28 25.26 2.35
N TYR A 222 11.46 24.23 2.18
CA TYR A 222 10.69 23.62 3.28
C TYR A 222 11.59 22.86 4.26
N SER A 223 12.55 22.06 3.79
CA SER A 223 13.50 21.34 4.65
C SER A 223 14.37 22.31 5.47
N LYS A 224 14.84 23.40 4.86
CA LYS A 224 15.62 24.43 5.55
C LYS A 224 14.78 25.20 6.57
N TYR A 225 13.54 25.55 6.22
CA TYR A 225 12.61 26.23 7.12
C TYR A 225 12.24 25.36 8.33
N TYR A 226 12.04 24.05 8.13
CA TYR A 226 11.73 23.12 9.20
C TYR A 226 12.95 22.78 10.08
N SER A 227 14.14 22.62 9.50
CA SER A 227 15.36 22.39 10.30
C SER A 227 15.74 23.62 11.13
N GLU A 228 15.47 24.83 10.64
CA GLU A 228 15.67 26.06 11.43
C GLU A 228 14.61 26.24 12.53
N TYR A 229 13.38 25.77 12.32
CA TYR A 229 12.26 25.96 13.27
C TYR A 229 12.13 24.84 14.30
N TYR A 230 12.44 23.59 13.93
CA TYR A 230 12.29 22.41 14.78
C TYR A 230 13.61 21.71 15.11
N GLY A 231 14.72 22.04 14.45
CA GLY A 231 16.03 21.45 14.66
C GLY A 231 16.85 22.03 15.83
N LYS A 232 16.30 22.96 16.62
CA LYS A 232 16.93 23.52 17.83
C LYS A 232 16.27 22.98 19.09
N LYS A 233 16.41 21.69 19.36
CA LYS A 233 16.23 21.11 20.70
C LYS A 233 17.00 19.80 20.78
N GLU A 234 18.31 19.87 20.97
CA GLU A 234 19.13 18.86 21.63
C GLU A 234 20.60 19.25 21.50
N ASP A 235 20.99 20.30 22.23
CA ASP A 235 22.35 20.55 22.69
C ASP A 235 22.27 21.58 23.81
N ASP A 236 21.80 21.10 24.96
CA ASP A 236 22.05 21.71 26.26
C ASP A 236 21.55 20.72 27.36
N ARG A 237 22.38 19.71 27.62
CA ARG A 237 22.58 19.13 28.96
C ARG A 237 23.76 18.17 28.99
#